data_9ab77bcba7e5108b0dd660357d44240e
#
_entry.id   9ab77bcba7e5108b0dd660357d44240e
#
_cell.length_a   1.000
_cell.length_b   1.000
_cell.length_c   1.000
_cell.angle_alpha   90.00
_cell.angle_beta   90.00
_cell.angle_gamma   90.00
#
_symmetry.space_group_name_H-M   'P 1'
#
loop_
_entity.id
_entity.type
_entity.pdbx_description
1 polymer ?
#
loop_
_entity_poly.entity_id
_entity_poly.type
_entity_poly.pdbx_seq_one_letter_code
_entity_poly.pdbx_strand_id
1 'polypeptide(L)'
;MKRIFILLNMLLQKNGWGRADYLRKNNILGHIGKNVSYRPYNLPQEAKLLHLGDNVWIAAGVRFVTHDMINHMLYFLGEKEFDPPILHVGEIHIGNNVVIGSDSIILYG
;
A
#
# COMPACT_ATOMS: atom_id res chain seq x y z
N MET A 1 -2.15 -14.10 -8.15
CA MET A 1 -0.85 -14.42 -7.53
C MET A 1 -0.99 -14.34 -6.02
N LYS A 2 -0.48 -15.33 -5.30
CA LYS A 2 -0.58 -15.35 -3.84
C LYS A 2 0.35 -14.31 -3.23
N ARG A 3 -0.13 -13.65 -2.17
CA ARG A 3 0.62 -12.60 -1.49
C ARG A 3 2.01 -13.06 -1.04
N ILE A 4 2.14 -14.29 -0.55
CA ILE A 4 3.43 -14.81 -0.08
C ILE A 4 4.47 -14.83 -1.21
N PHE A 5 4.07 -15.22 -2.41
CA PHE A 5 4.97 -15.23 -3.56
C PHE A 5 5.37 -13.83 -3.97
N ILE A 6 4.45 -12.88 -3.90
CA ILE A 6 4.74 -11.49 -4.19
C ILE A 6 5.80 -10.95 -3.22
N LEU A 7 5.60 -11.17 -1.93
CA LEU A 7 6.54 -10.68 -0.92
C LEU A 7 7.91 -11.33 -1.04
N LEU A 8 7.96 -12.64 -1.34
CA LEU A 8 9.22 -13.33 -1.55
C LEU A 8 9.96 -12.77 -2.77
N ASN A 9 9.25 -12.53 -3.87
CA ASN A 9 9.86 -11.96 -5.06
C ASN A 9 10.35 -10.53 -4.83
N MET A 10 9.65 -9.76 -4.00
CA MET A 10 10.11 -8.42 -3.63
C MET A 10 11.45 -8.46 -2.91
N LEU A 11 11.66 -9.46 -2.06
CA LEU A 11 12.94 -9.64 -1.37
C LEU A 11 14.07 -9.98 -2.32
N LEU A 12 13.77 -10.61 -3.45
CA LEU A 12 14.79 -10.99 -4.44
C LEU A 12 15.24 -9.82 -5.32
N GLN A 13 14.51 -8.71 -5.33
CA GLN A 13 14.88 -7.55 -6.13
C GLN A 13 16.04 -6.82 -5.46
N LYS A 14 17.00 -6.36 -6.26
CA LYS A 14 18.24 -5.76 -5.75
C LYS A 14 18.03 -4.41 -5.07
N ASN A 15 17.06 -3.64 -5.54
CA ASN A 15 16.85 -2.27 -5.05
C ASN A 15 15.40 -1.84 -5.24
N GLY A 16 15.10 -0.60 -4.85
CA GLY A 16 13.74 -0.06 -4.96
C GLY A 16 13.24 0.08 -6.39
N TRP A 17 14.14 0.34 -7.34
CA TRP A 17 13.79 0.42 -8.75
C TRP A 17 13.35 -0.95 -9.28
N GLY A 18 14.09 -1.98 -8.93
CA GLY A 18 13.74 -3.37 -9.28
C GLY A 18 12.43 -3.80 -8.67
N ARG A 19 12.17 -3.44 -7.42
CA ARG A 19 10.89 -3.74 -6.77
C ARG A 19 9.73 -3.06 -7.48
N ALA A 20 9.89 -1.79 -7.82
CA ALA A 20 8.86 -1.05 -8.56
C ALA A 20 8.59 -1.70 -9.92
N ASP A 21 9.63 -2.09 -10.64
CA ASP A 21 9.49 -2.78 -11.92
C ASP A 21 8.75 -4.09 -11.77
N TYR A 22 9.07 -4.88 -10.74
CA TYR A 22 8.38 -6.12 -10.47
C TYR A 22 6.89 -5.89 -10.20
N LEU A 23 6.57 -4.90 -9.37
CA LEU A 23 5.19 -4.58 -9.05
C LEU A 23 4.43 -4.10 -10.29
N ARG A 24 5.08 -3.33 -11.14
CA ARG A 24 4.49 -2.83 -12.39
C ARG A 24 4.23 -3.95 -13.39
N LYS A 25 5.21 -4.80 -13.61
CA LYS A 25 5.11 -5.90 -14.59
C LYS A 25 4.02 -6.91 -14.22
N ASN A 26 3.83 -7.14 -12.93
CA ASN A 26 2.84 -8.09 -12.44
C ASN A 26 1.50 -7.45 -12.09
N ASN A 27 1.36 -6.15 -12.36
CA ASN A 27 0.11 -5.43 -12.17
C ASN A 27 -0.43 -5.58 -10.74
N ILE A 28 0.46 -5.46 -9.75
CA ILE A 28 0.14 -5.71 -8.35
C ILE A 28 -0.54 -4.51 -7.70
N LEU A 29 -0.06 -3.30 -7.99
CA LEU A 29 -0.68 -2.06 -7.50
C LEU A 29 -1.79 -1.59 -8.45
N GLY A 30 -2.58 -0.63 -8.00
CA GLY A 30 -3.60 -0.02 -8.85
C GLY A 30 -3.00 0.74 -10.02
N HIS A 31 -1.92 1.48 -9.75
CA HIS A 31 -1.15 2.18 -10.77
C HIS A 31 0.26 2.40 -10.27
N ILE A 32 1.21 2.37 -11.16
CA ILE A 32 2.60 2.71 -10.87
C ILE A 32 3.19 3.45 -12.08
N GLY A 33 3.61 4.67 -11.86
CA GLY A 33 4.15 5.52 -12.91
C GLY A 33 5.60 5.22 -13.26
N LYS A 34 6.22 6.15 -13.96
CA LYS A 34 7.62 6.05 -14.36
C LYS A 34 8.52 6.59 -13.25
N ASN A 35 9.75 6.10 -13.22
CA ASN A 35 10.79 6.58 -12.30
C ASN A 35 10.35 6.47 -10.85
N VAL A 36 9.91 5.28 -10.45
CA VAL A 36 9.46 4.98 -9.09
C VAL A 36 10.47 4.08 -8.40
N SER A 37 10.87 4.46 -7.20
CA SER A 37 11.67 3.62 -6.31
C SER A 37 10.81 3.19 -5.14
N TYR A 38 10.57 1.88 -5.02
CA TYR A 38 9.77 1.29 -3.95
C TYR A 38 10.68 0.45 -3.07
N ARG A 39 11.16 1.04 -1.98
CA ARG A 39 12.12 0.37 -1.09
C ARG A 39 11.51 -0.51 0.00
N PRO A 40 10.27 -0.30 0.45
CA PRO A 40 9.67 -1.19 1.44
C PRO A 40 9.62 -2.64 0.97
N TYR A 41 9.70 -3.57 1.94
CA TYR A 41 9.52 -5.00 1.67
C TYR A 41 8.10 -5.48 1.94
N ASN A 42 7.18 -4.56 2.19
CA ASN A 42 5.78 -4.86 2.48
C ASN A 42 4.87 -4.16 1.47
N LEU A 43 3.63 -4.61 1.45
CA LEU A 43 2.57 -4.03 0.63
C LEU A 43 1.34 -3.86 1.50
N PRO A 44 0.47 -2.87 1.20
CA PRO A 44 -0.82 -2.81 1.86
C PRO A 44 -1.64 -4.07 1.56
N GLN A 45 -2.55 -4.41 2.46
CA GLN A 45 -3.40 -5.59 2.31
C GLN A 45 -4.15 -5.54 0.98
N GLU A 46 -4.73 -4.38 0.66
CA GLU A 46 -5.41 -4.14 -0.62
C GLU A 46 -4.48 -3.38 -1.55
N ALA A 47 -3.49 -4.08 -2.09
CA ALA A 47 -2.44 -3.45 -2.90
C ALA A 47 -2.98 -2.72 -4.13
N LYS A 48 -4.09 -3.18 -4.70
CA LYS A 48 -4.72 -2.54 -5.85
C LYS A 48 -5.25 -1.14 -5.55
N LEU A 49 -5.41 -0.79 -4.28
CA LEU A 49 -5.88 0.54 -3.89
C LEU A 49 -4.75 1.56 -3.78
N LEU A 50 -3.51 1.13 -3.93
CA LEU A 50 -2.35 2.03 -3.92
C LEU A 50 -2.02 2.45 -5.34
N HIS A 51 -1.98 3.76 -5.57
CA HIS A 51 -1.69 4.35 -6.87
C HIS A 51 -0.51 5.30 -6.73
N LEU A 52 0.55 5.06 -7.51
CA LEU A 52 1.77 5.86 -7.47
C LEU A 52 1.95 6.58 -8.80
N GLY A 53 2.18 7.88 -8.74
CA GLY A 53 2.44 8.69 -9.93
C GLY A 53 3.85 8.51 -10.47
N ASP A 54 4.32 9.50 -11.23
CA ASP A 54 5.66 9.50 -11.81
C ASP A 54 6.64 10.18 -10.84
N ASN A 55 7.88 9.71 -10.87
CA ASN A 55 8.95 10.27 -10.05
C ASN A 55 8.59 10.26 -8.57
N VAL A 56 8.34 9.06 -8.05
CA VAL A 56 7.97 8.84 -6.65
C VAL A 56 9.03 7.96 -6.00
N TRP A 57 9.56 8.42 -4.88
CA TRP A 57 10.61 7.72 -4.16
C TRP A 57 10.10 7.40 -2.76
N ILE A 58 9.97 6.12 -2.47
CA ILE A 58 9.44 5.63 -1.21
C ILE A 58 10.55 4.94 -0.45
N ALA A 59 10.90 5.49 0.72
CA ALA A 59 12.00 5.00 1.52
C ALA A 59 11.65 3.70 2.25
N ALA A 60 12.68 3.06 2.81
CA ALA A 60 12.51 1.82 3.55
C ALA A 60 11.61 2.03 4.77
N GLY A 61 10.83 1.00 5.11
CA GLY A 61 9.99 1.02 6.30
C GLY A 61 8.67 1.77 6.16
N VAL A 62 8.41 2.41 5.01
CA VAL A 62 7.14 3.10 4.77
C VAL A 62 6.02 2.08 4.72
N ARG A 63 4.90 2.39 5.35
CA ARG A 63 3.71 1.55 5.35
C ARG A 63 2.53 2.32 4.76
N PHE A 64 1.80 1.65 3.87
CA PHE A 64 0.55 2.15 3.33
C PHE A 64 -0.59 1.36 3.96
N VAL A 65 -1.53 2.04 4.58
CA VAL A 65 -2.63 1.42 5.32
C VAL A 65 -3.93 1.72 4.59
N THR A 66 -4.54 0.70 4.01
CA THR A 66 -5.72 0.82 3.15
C THR A 66 -7.02 0.45 3.86
N HIS A 67 -6.95 0.02 5.11
CA HIS A 67 -8.17 -0.30 5.87
C HIS A 67 -7.94 -0.08 7.37
N ASP A 68 -9.02 -0.03 8.14
CA ASP A 68 -8.95 0.05 9.59
C ASP A 68 -10.07 -0.81 10.22
N MET A 69 -9.98 -0.97 11.53
CA MET A 69 -10.91 -1.80 12.31
C MET A 69 -11.80 -0.98 13.25
N ILE A 70 -11.89 0.32 13.02
CA ILE A 70 -12.65 1.21 13.91
C ILE A 70 -14.11 0.80 13.99
N ASN A 71 -14.72 0.49 12.83
CA ASN A 71 -16.13 0.08 12.80
C ASN A 71 -16.37 -1.21 13.56
N HIS A 72 -15.41 -2.13 13.56
CA HIS A 72 -15.52 -3.37 14.34
C HIS A 72 -15.51 -3.08 15.82
N MET A 73 -14.64 -2.18 16.27
CA MET A 73 -14.58 -1.79 17.67
C MET A 73 -15.90 -1.14 18.10
N LEU A 74 -16.42 -0.22 17.31
CA LEU A 74 -17.66 0.47 17.59
C LEU A 74 -18.85 -0.50 17.63
N TYR A 75 -18.87 -1.48 16.73
CA TYR A 75 -19.89 -2.50 16.71
C TYR A 75 -19.94 -3.26 18.05
N PHE A 76 -18.77 -3.67 18.56
CA PHE A 76 -18.70 -4.41 19.81
C PHE A 76 -18.96 -3.55 21.05
N LEU A 77 -18.97 -2.24 20.90
CA LEU A 77 -19.47 -1.33 21.95
C LEU A 77 -21.00 -1.23 21.96
N GLY A 78 -21.68 -1.82 20.97
CA GLY A 78 -23.15 -1.76 20.89
C GLY A 78 -23.68 -0.58 20.10
N GLU A 79 -22.84 0.09 19.31
CA GLU A 79 -23.26 1.20 18.44
C GLU A 79 -24.01 0.63 17.24
N LYS A 80 -25.32 0.77 17.24
CA LYS A 80 -26.19 0.13 16.22
C LYS A 80 -25.94 0.63 14.81
N GLU A 81 -25.51 1.89 14.65
CA GLU A 81 -25.23 2.44 13.32
C GLU A 81 -24.04 1.76 12.63
N PHE A 82 -23.24 0.97 13.38
CA PHE A 82 -22.13 0.21 12.85
C PHE A 82 -22.41 -1.29 12.76
N ASP A 83 -23.69 -1.67 12.77
CA ASP A 83 -24.13 -3.06 12.72
C ASP A 83 -24.68 -3.36 11.30
N PRO A 84 -24.19 -4.37 10.56
CA PRO A 84 -23.07 -5.25 10.94
C PRO A 84 -21.71 -4.54 10.82
N PRO A 85 -20.65 -5.10 11.44
CA PRO A 85 -19.34 -4.49 11.34
C PRO A 85 -18.81 -4.57 9.91
N ILE A 86 -18.43 -3.42 9.37
CA ILE A 86 -17.94 -3.32 7.99
C ILE A 86 -16.49 -2.88 8.04
N LEU A 87 -15.62 -3.64 7.37
CA LEU A 87 -14.22 -3.25 7.22
C LEU A 87 -14.17 -1.99 6.35
N HIS A 88 -13.65 -0.90 6.89
CA HIS A 88 -13.51 0.33 6.14
C HIS A 88 -12.22 0.29 5.33
N VAL A 89 -12.36 0.41 4.01
CA VAL A 89 -11.26 0.29 3.05
C VAL A 89 -11.24 1.54 2.18
N GLY A 90 -10.06 2.06 1.89
CA GLY A 90 -9.95 3.25 1.06
C GLY A 90 -8.70 3.28 0.21
N GLU A 91 -8.73 4.08 -0.84
CA GLU A 91 -7.63 4.22 -1.77
C GLU A 91 -6.58 5.20 -1.26
N ILE A 92 -5.35 5.01 -1.75
CA ILE A 92 -4.24 5.94 -1.54
C ILE A 92 -3.72 6.35 -2.92
N HIS A 93 -3.70 7.66 -3.16
CA HIS A 93 -3.17 8.21 -4.40
C HIS A 93 -1.97 9.10 -4.08
N ILE A 94 -0.80 8.69 -4.55
CA ILE A 94 0.42 9.47 -4.44
C ILE A 94 0.64 10.15 -5.81
N GLY A 95 0.75 11.46 -5.80
CA GLY A 95 0.94 12.22 -7.03
C GLY A 95 2.33 12.09 -7.61
N ASN A 96 2.71 13.03 -8.47
CA ASN A 96 4.02 13.04 -9.10
C ASN A 96 5.02 13.83 -8.26
N ASN A 97 6.31 13.51 -8.41
CA ASN A 97 7.41 14.26 -7.78
C ASN A 97 7.30 14.24 -6.26
N VAL A 98 7.14 13.06 -5.67
CA VAL A 98 6.93 12.88 -4.23
C VAL A 98 8.05 12.03 -3.65
N VAL A 99 8.56 12.44 -2.49
CA VAL A 99 9.47 11.64 -1.66
C VAL A 99 8.77 11.35 -0.35
N ILE A 100 8.76 10.09 0.06
CA ILE A 100 8.21 9.67 1.34
C ILE A 100 9.38 9.16 2.20
N GLY A 101 9.61 9.81 3.33
CA GLY A 101 10.72 9.48 4.23
C GLY A 101 10.55 8.16 4.94
N SER A 102 11.67 7.61 5.43
CA SER A 102 11.70 6.30 6.09
C SER A 102 10.71 6.21 7.24
N ASP A 103 10.10 5.04 7.35
CA ASP A 103 9.20 4.67 8.46
C ASP A 103 7.95 5.53 8.57
N SER A 104 7.59 6.26 7.52
CA SER A 104 6.33 7.00 7.47
C SER A 104 5.15 6.05 7.32
N ILE A 105 4.02 6.44 7.85
CA ILE A 105 2.76 5.69 7.70
C ILE A 105 1.78 6.57 6.93
N ILE A 106 1.29 6.07 5.80
CA ILE A 106 0.36 6.78 4.95
C ILE A 106 -1.00 6.08 5.04
N LEU A 107 -1.99 6.79 5.51
CA LEU A 107 -3.35 6.27 5.63
C LEU A 107 -4.14 6.62 4.38
N TYR A 108 -5.19 5.80 4.12
CA TYR A 108 -6.13 6.03 3.03
C TYR A 108 -6.94 7.31 3.26
N GLY A 109 -7.53 7.86 2.19
CA GLY A 109 -8.41 9.03 2.28
C GLY A 109 -8.06 10.18 1.38
#